data_2b6f2eda6fd0e25e047358991e0acfb6
#
_entry.id   2b6f2eda6fd0e25e047358991e0acfb6
#
_cell.length_a   1.000
_cell.length_b   1.000
_cell.length_c   1.000
_cell.angle_alpha   90.00
_cell.angle_beta   90.00
_cell.angle_gamma   90.00
#
_symmetry.space_group_name_H-M   'P 1'
#
loop_
_entity.id
_entity.type
_entity.pdbx_description
1 polymer ?
#
loop_
_entity_poly.entity_id
_entity_poly.type
_entity_poly.pdbx_seq_one_letter_code
_entity_poly.pdbx_strand_id
1 'polypeptide(L)'
;MVEFKKNIRITVMKMIREIRTNELNELLGLYTHLHELGVPEHSEHLEKTWNTICNDENHHIIVSEIEGKIVSSCVCVIIPNLTRNIRPYAFIENVVTHADYRGKGYATACLNYAKELAQKADCYKMMFLTGSKNEGTLNFYKKAGYNSEDKTAFIQWL
;
A
#
# COMPACT_ATOMS: atom_id res chain seq x y z
N MET A 1 -6.75 -51.99 7.31
CA MET A 1 -5.76 -50.98 7.73
C MET A 1 -6.05 -49.73 6.91
N VAL A 2 -6.79 -48.78 7.49
CA VAL A 2 -7.24 -47.55 6.80
C VAL A 2 -6.24 -46.43 7.17
N GLU A 3 -5.47 -46.00 6.18
CA GLU A 3 -4.54 -44.87 6.33
C GLU A 3 -5.33 -43.57 6.46
N PHE A 4 -5.31 -42.96 7.63
CA PHE A 4 -5.74 -41.58 7.83
C PHE A 4 -4.70 -40.63 7.25
N LYS A 5 -4.88 -40.17 6.01
CA LYS A 5 -4.16 -39.00 5.50
C LYS A 5 -4.61 -37.74 6.28
N LYS A 6 -3.84 -37.35 7.29
CA LYS A 6 -3.98 -36.04 7.93
C LYS A 6 -3.66 -34.94 6.89
N ASN A 7 -4.69 -34.30 6.34
CA ASN A 7 -4.55 -33.06 5.62
C ASN A 7 -4.13 -31.98 6.62
N ILE A 8 -2.83 -31.78 6.79
CA ILE A 8 -2.28 -30.61 7.48
C ILE A 8 -2.51 -29.43 6.54
N ARG A 9 -3.58 -28.66 6.75
CA ARG A 9 -3.71 -27.33 6.18
C ARG A 9 -2.65 -26.47 6.87
N ILE A 10 -1.50 -26.25 6.20
CA ILE A 10 -0.55 -25.23 6.60
C ILE A 10 -1.29 -23.91 6.43
N THR A 11 -1.67 -23.30 7.53
CA THR A 11 -2.23 -21.94 7.53
C THR A 11 -1.07 -21.02 7.19
N VAL A 12 -0.97 -20.57 5.94
CA VAL A 12 0.02 -19.57 5.52
C VAL A 12 -0.24 -18.32 6.35
N MET A 13 0.69 -17.96 7.22
CA MET A 13 0.57 -16.76 8.04
C MET A 13 0.69 -15.53 7.14
N LYS A 14 -0.43 -14.84 6.97
CA LYS A 14 -0.51 -13.53 6.34
C LYS A 14 -0.34 -12.48 7.41
N MET A 15 0.65 -11.62 7.27
CA MET A 15 0.89 -10.49 8.17
C MET A 15 0.75 -9.18 7.43
N ILE A 16 -0.03 -8.25 8.00
CA ILE A 16 -0.14 -6.87 7.51
C ILE A 16 0.52 -5.98 8.56
N ARG A 17 1.45 -5.16 8.14
CA ARG A 17 2.24 -4.31 9.03
C ARG A 17 2.84 -3.12 8.28
N GLU A 18 3.41 -2.20 9.02
CA GLU A 18 4.31 -1.21 8.44
C GLU A 18 5.66 -1.85 8.09
N ILE A 19 6.33 -1.28 7.10
CA ILE A 19 7.63 -1.74 6.61
C ILE A 19 8.71 -1.52 7.67
N ARG A 20 9.75 -2.36 7.67
CA ARG A 20 10.93 -2.17 8.50
C ARG A 20 12.01 -1.40 7.73
N THR A 21 12.85 -0.67 8.44
CA THR A 21 13.89 0.18 7.84
C THR A 21 14.92 -0.58 7.00
N ASN A 22 15.13 -1.87 7.27
CA ASN A 22 16.04 -2.76 6.55
C ASN A 22 15.42 -3.46 5.34
N GLU A 23 14.17 -3.14 4.96
CA GLU A 23 13.42 -3.82 3.88
C GLU A 23 13.36 -2.99 2.58
N LEU A 24 14.17 -1.94 2.44
CA LEU A 24 14.18 -1.07 1.26
C LEU A 24 14.32 -1.85 -0.05
N ASN A 25 15.31 -2.75 -0.13
CA ASN A 25 15.59 -3.49 -1.37
C ASN A 25 14.42 -4.41 -1.77
N GLU A 26 13.74 -5.00 -0.81
CA GLU A 26 12.58 -5.83 -1.06
C GLU A 26 11.39 -5.01 -1.57
N LEU A 27 11.17 -3.83 -0.99
CA LEU A 27 10.16 -2.88 -1.45
C LEU A 27 10.44 -2.40 -2.88
N LEU A 28 11.69 -2.00 -3.18
CA LEU A 28 12.08 -1.57 -4.51
C LEU A 28 11.91 -2.69 -5.54
N GLY A 29 12.22 -3.93 -5.17
CA GLY A 29 11.92 -5.11 -6.00
C GLY A 29 10.42 -5.27 -6.26
N LEU A 30 9.56 -5.04 -5.27
CA LEU A 30 8.12 -5.08 -5.44
C LEU A 30 7.63 -3.94 -6.37
N TYR A 31 8.23 -2.75 -6.31
CA TYR A 31 7.85 -1.60 -7.14
C TYR A 31 8.09 -1.81 -8.63
N THR A 32 8.94 -2.76 -9.02
CA THR A 32 9.06 -3.15 -10.44
C THR A 32 7.75 -3.67 -11.04
N HIS A 33 6.78 -4.05 -10.20
CA HIS A 33 5.42 -4.40 -10.63
C HIS A 33 4.47 -3.19 -10.73
N LEU A 34 4.95 -1.96 -10.45
CA LEU A 34 4.22 -0.70 -10.47
C LEU A 34 4.68 0.23 -11.62
N HIS A 35 5.00 -0.29 -12.79
CA HIS A 35 5.47 0.47 -13.95
C HIS A 35 6.92 1.02 -13.84
N GLU A 36 7.66 0.66 -12.80
CA GLU A 36 9.07 1.01 -12.72
C GLU A 36 9.89 0.17 -13.71
N LEU A 37 10.84 0.83 -14.39
CA LEU A 37 11.69 0.19 -15.41
C LEU A 37 12.74 -0.74 -14.78
N GLY A 38 13.00 -0.62 -13.47
CA GLY A 38 13.97 -1.41 -12.73
C GLY A 38 14.14 -0.91 -11.32
N VAL A 39 14.96 -1.61 -10.54
CA VAL A 39 15.37 -1.16 -9.21
C VAL A 39 16.41 -0.04 -9.38
N PRO A 40 16.23 1.13 -8.71
CA PRO A 40 17.20 2.21 -8.79
C PRO A 40 18.57 1.76 -8.22
N GLU A 41 19.64 2.28 -8.79
CA GLU A 41 20.99 2.05 -8.26
C GLU A 41 21.12 2.67 -6.87
N HIS A 42 21.93 2.01 -6.02
CA HIS A 42 22.23 2.51 -4.69
C HIS A 42 22.94 3.87 -4.79
N SER A 43 22.42 4.87 -4.08
CA SER A 43 22.96 6.24 -4.10
C SER A 43 22.68 6.94 -2.77
N GLU A 44 23.49 7.97 -2.47
CA GLU A 44 23.25 8.82 -1.30
C GLU A 44 21.86 9.46 -1.33
N HIS A 45 21.37 9.82 -2.51
CA HIS A 45 20.03 10.38 -2.68
C HIS A 45 18.94 9.36 -2.29
N LEU A 46 19.08 8.10 -2.70
CA LEU A 46 18.16 7.02 -2.32
C LEU A 46 18.15 6.81 -0.80
N GLU A 47 19.34 6.74 -0.18
CA GLU A 47 19.45 6.57 1.27
C GLU A 47 18.83 7.73 2.04
N LYS A 48 19.14 8.98 1.62
CA LYS A 48 18.57 10.17 2.24
C LYS A 48 17.05 10.20 2.13
N THR A 49 16.51 9.88 0.95
CA THR A 49 15.07 9.81 0.72
C THR A 49 14.42 8.74 1.60
N TRP A 50 15.00 7.55 1.65
CA TRP A 50 14.53 6.46 2.50
C TRP A 50 14.52 6.84 3.98
N ASN A 51 15.61 7.42 4.46
CA ASN A 51 15.70 7.88 5.84
C ASN A 51 14.66 8.98 6.15
N THR A 52 14.40 9.89 5.21
CA THR A 52 13.36 10.89 5.36
C THR A 52 11.99 10.25 5.52
N ILE A 53 11.66 9.29 4.67
CA ILE A 53 10.40 8.55 4.73
C ILE A 53 10.26 7.78 6.05
N CYS A 54 11.29 7.04 6.45
CA CYS A 54 11.25 6.24 7.68
C CYS A 54 11.16 7.06 8.98
N ASN A 55 11.61 8.32 8.96
CA ASN A 55 11.57 9.21 10.12
C ASN A 55 10.35 10.15 10.12
N ASP A 56 9.51 10.10 9.10
CA ASP A 56 8.27 10.88 9.04
C ASP A 56 7.11 10.09 9.65
N GLU A 57 6.64 10.53 10.81
CA GLU A 57 5.53 9.90 11.53
C GLU A 57 4.19 9.92 10.77
N ASN A 58 4.09 10.75 9.73
CA ASN A 58 2.91 10.85 8.88
C ASN A 58 3.02 10.04 7.58
N HIS A 59 4.15 9.36 7.34
CA HIS A 59 4.41 8.60 6.11
C HIS A 59 4.50 7.11 6.40
N HIS A 60 3.42 6.40 6.14
CA HIS A 60 3.28 4.97 6.44
C HIS A 60 3.42 4.13 5.17
N ILE A 61 4.41 3.27 5.09
CA ILE A 61 4.51 2.23 4.06
C ILE A 61 3.98 0.93 4.65
N ILE A 62 2.86 0.48 4.15
CA ILE A 62 2.13 -0.69 4.62
C ILE A 62 2.41 -1.86 3.70
N VAL A 63 2.72 -3.01 4.26
CA VAL A 63 3.06 -4.22 3.49
C VAL A 63 2.23 -5.43 3.91
N SER A 64 1.94 -6.28 2.94
CA SER A 64 1.46 -7.65 3.16
C SER A 64 2.63 -8.61 3.03
N GLU A 65 2.94 -9.33 4.10
CA GLU A 65 3.99 -10.34 4.14
C GLU A 65 3.39 -11.74 4.13
N ILE A 66 3.98 -12.66 3.34
CA ILE A 66 3.65 -14.07 3.27
C ILE A 66 4.95 -14.86 3.35
N GLU A 67 5.09 -15.70 4.36
CA GLU A 67 6.28 -16.56 4.56
C GLU A 67 7.59 -15.77 4.49
N GLY A 68 7.61 -14.57 5.09
CA GLY A 68 8.79 -13.70 5.11
C GLY A 68 9.02 -12.88 3.85
N LYS A 69 8.13 -12.94 2.84
CA LYS A 69 8.23 -12.17 1.60
C LYS A 69 7.16 -11.09 1.53
N ILE A 70 7.55 -9.86 1.20
CA ILE A 70 6.63 -8.76 0.91
C ILE A 70 6.01 -8.99 -0.46
N VAL A 71 4.69 -9.13 -0.52
CA VAL A 71 3.95 -9.45 -1.74
C VAL A 71 3.00 -8.37 -2.19
N SER A 72 2.68 -7.41 -1.33
CA SER A 72 1.85 -6.25 -1.65
C SER A 72 2.22 -5.08 -0.75
N SER A 73 2.01 -3.87 -1.25
CA SER A 73 2.25 -2.64 -0.48
C SER A 73 1.28 -1.55 -0.89
N CYS A 74 1.08 -0.58 0.01
CA CYS A 74 0.60 0.77 -0.30
C CYS A 74 1.28 1.78 0.62
N VAL A 75 1.31 3.03 0.18
CA VAL A 75 1.74 4.16 0.99
C VAL A 75 0.52 4.91 1.49
N CYS A 76 0.52 5.32 2.75
CA CYS A 76 -0.50 6.19 3.33
C CYS A 76 0.20 7.41 3.96
N VAL A 77 -0.08 8.59 3.44
CA VAL A 77 0.45 9.85 4.00
C VAL A 77 -0.67 10.59 4.71
N ILE A 78 -0.46 10.93 5.97
CA ILE A 78 -1.38 11.76 6.77
C ILE A 78 -1.01 13.22 6.56
N ILE A 79 -1.90 14.00 5.99
CA ILE A 79 -1.65 15.40 5.65
C ILE A 79 -2.41 16.30 6.62
N PRO A 80 -1.69 17.12 7.44
CA PRO A 80 -2.30 18.11 8.29
C PRO A 80 -3.17 19.09 7.50
N ASN A 81 -4.27 19.56 8.08
CA ASN A 81 -5.22 20.42 7.39
C ASN A 81 -5.92 21.37 8.38
N LEU A 82 -6.09 22.63 8.00
CA LEU A 82 -6.72 23.66 8.84
C LEU A 82 -8.24 23.76 8.66
N THR A 83 -8.77 23.17 7.59
CA THR A 83 -10.23 23.13 7.37
C THR A 83 -10.86 21.87 8.00
N ARG A 84 -12.19 21.72 7.91
CA ARG A 84 -12.91 20.56 8.45
C ARG A 84 -12.69 20.33 9.94
N ASN A 85 -12.72 21.40 10.73
CA ASN A 85 -12.44 21.38 12.18
C ASN A 85 -11.00 20.92 12.49
N ILE A 86 -10.04 21.37 11.68
CA ILE A 86 -8.61 21.07 11.85
C ILE A 86 -8.32 19.55 11.72
N ARG A 87 -9.18 18.82 11.02
CA ARG A 87 -8.98 17.38 10.80
C ARG A 87 -8.07 17.14 9.61
N PRO A 88 -7.06 16.27 9.74
CA PRO A 88 -6.19 15.85 8.64
C PRO A 88 -6.95 15.04 7.59
N TYR A 89 -6.28 14.73 6.50
CA TYR A 89 -6.75 13.75 5.52
C TYR A 89 -5.61 12.81 5.11
N ALA A 90 -5.96 11.63 4.61
CA ALA A 90 -4.98 10.66 4.16
C ALA A 90 -4.91 10.63 2.63
N PHE A 91 -3.70 10.50 2.10
CA PHE A 91 -3.42 10.28 0.68
C PHE A 91 -2.76 8.93 0.49
N ILE A 92 -3.29 8.13 -0.44
CA ILE A 92 -2.80 6.78 -0.72
C ILE A 92 -2.03 6.80 -2.04
N GLU A 93 -0.84 6.20 -2.03
CA GLU A 93 0.05 6.08 -3.18
C GLU A 93 0.63 4.67 -3.31
N ASN A 94 1.24 4.38 -4.44
CA ASN A 94 2.04 3.20 -4.69
C ASN A 94 1.35 1.88 -4.30
N VAL A 95 0.07 1.74 -4.65
CA VAL A 95 -0.68 0.49 -4.41
C VAL A 95 -0.20 -0.56 -5.40
N VAL A 96 0.51 -1.55 -4.92
CA VAL A 96 1.14 -2.60 -5.74
C VAL A 96 0.95 -3.97 -5.15
N THR A 97 0.84 -4.98 -6.02
CA THR A 97 0.90 -6.40 -5.65
C THR A 97 1.74 -7.14 -6.68
N HIS A 98 2.67 -7.95 -6.20
CA HIS A 98 3.47 -8.85 -7.02
C HIS A 98 2.57 -9.69 -7.93
N ALA A 99 2.95 -9.86 -9.19
CA ALA A 99 2.11 -10.48 -10.23
C ALA A 99 1.50 -11.83 -9.80
N ASP A 100 2.30 -12.71 -9.21
CA ASP A 100 1.88 -14.06 -8.79
C ASP A 100 0.94 -14.07 -7.58
N TYR A 101 0.80 -12.93 -6.91
CA TYR A 101 -0.02 -12.79 -5.70
C TYR A 101 -1.28 -11.95 -5.90
N ARG A 102 -1.55 -11.50 -7.14
CA ARG A 102 -2.75 -10.71 -7.47
C ARG A 102 -4.03 -11.54 -7.29
N GLY A 103 -5.15 -10.86 -7.09
CA GLY A 103 -6.46 -11.49 -6.94
C GLY A 103 -6.70 -12.22 -5.61
N LYS A 104 -5.75 -12.16 -4.66
CA LYS A 104 -5.81 -12.88 -3.37
C LYS A 104 -6.11 -11.97 -2.17
N GLY A 105 -6.48 -10.70 -2.41
CA GLY A 105 -6.90 -9.75 -1.38
C GLY A 105 -5.77 -9.08 -0.59
N TYR A 106 -4.51 -9.16 -1.04
CA TYR A 106 -3.37 -8.55 -0.32
C TYR A 106 -3.40 -7.03 -0.37
N ALA A 107 -3.65 -6.43 -1.54
CA ALA A 107 -3.80 -4.98 -1.66
C ALA A 107 -5.00 -4.46 -0.84
N THR A 108 -6.13 -5.17 -0.84
CA THR A 108 -7.28 -4.83 0.01
C THR A 108 -6.91 -4.80 1.48
N ALA A 109 -6.08 -5.75 1.93
CA ALA A 109 -5.63 -5.80 3.31
C ALA A 109 -4.72 -4.61 3.65
N CYS A 110 -3.81 -4.20 2.76
CA CYS A 110 -3.00 -3.00 2.92
C CYS A 110 -3.88 -1.74 3.00
N LEU A 111 -4.88 -1.60 2.10
CA LEU A 111 -5.80 -0.46 2.11
C LEU A 111 -6.68 -0.41 3.38
N ASN A 112 -7.10 -1.56 3.90
CA ASN A 112 -7.84 -1.62 5.16
C ASN A 112 -6.96 -1.18 6.35
N TYR A 113 -5.70 -1.59 6.40
CA TYR A 113 -4.76 -1.13 7.42
C TYR A 113 -4.52 0.38 7.32
N ALA A 114 -4.35 0.91 6.10
CA ALA A 114 -4.25 2.35 5.86
C ALA A 114 -5.50 3.10 6.36
N LYS A 115 -6.69 2.53 6.15
CA LYS A 115 -7.94 3.09 6.66
C LYS A 115 -7.97 3.14 8.20
N GLU A 116 -7.48 2.10 8.87
CA GLU A 116 -7.38 2.09 10.33
C GLU A 116 -6.42 3.16 10.84
N LEU A 117 -5.25 3.36 10.19
CA LEU A 117 -4.32 4.45 10.51
C LEU A 117 -4.98 5.83 10.33
N ALA A 118 -5.64 6.04 9.20
CA ALA A 118 -6.34 7.29 8.91
C ALA A 118 -7.46 7.58 9.94
N GLN A 119 -8.20 6.55 10.37
CA GLN A 119 -9.22 6.68 11.40
C GLN A 119 -8.62 7.01 12.77
N LYS A 120 -7.51 6.38 13.15
CA LYS A 120 -6.78 6.69 14.39
C LYS A 120 -6.24 8.11 14.42
N ALA A 121 -5.83 8.63 13.26
CA ALA A 121 -5.38 10.02 13.09
C ALA A 121 -6.54 11.02 12.94
N ASP A 122 -7.80 10.61 13.10
CA ASP A 122 -8.99 11.43 12.90
C ASP A 122 -9.09 12.06 11.50
N CYS A 123 -8.60 11.41 10.46
CA CYS A 123 -8.73 11.89 9.09
C CYS A 123 -10.19 11.97 8.68
N TYR A 124 -10.58 13.08 8.03
CA TYR A 124 -11.96 13.23 7.55
C TYR A 124 -12.21 12.55 6.20
N LYS A 125 -11.17 12.20 5.47
CA LYS A 125 -11.22 11.44 4.20
C LYS A 125 -9.91 10.72 3.94
N MET A 126 -9.99 9.71 3.07
CA MET A 126 -8.84 9.14 2.35
C MET A 126 -9.07 9.33 0.86
N MET A 127 -8.00 9.60 0.11
CA MET A 127 -8.06 9.75 -1.34
C MET A 127 -6.81 9.21 -2.01
N PHE A 128 -6.90 8.89 -3.29
CA PHE A 128 -5.78 8.53 -4.16
C PHE A 128 -6.11 8.92 -5.60
N LEU A 129 -5.10 8.88 -6.47
CA LEU A 129 -5.24 9.05 -7.90
C LEU A 129 -4.84 7.75 -8.60
N THR A 130 -5.46 7.44 -9.72
CA THR A 130 -5.03 6.34 -10.59
C THR A 130 -5.07 6.74 -12.05
N GLY A 131 -3.98 6.44 -12.76
CA GLY A 131 -3.93 6.57 -14.22
C GLY A 131 -4.62 5.42 -14.95
N SER A 132 -4.93 4.34 -14.25
CA SER A 132 -5.56 3.17 -14.85
C SER A 132 -6.98 3.47 -15.31
N LYS A 133 -7.27 3.08 -16.55
CA LYS A 133 -8.63 3.08 -17.14
C LYS A 133 -9.21 1.67 -17.24
N ASN A 134 -8.50 0.68 -16.73
CA ASN A 134 -8.93 -0.72 -16.72
C ASN A 134 -10.11 -0.90 -15.76
N GLU A 135 -11.21 -1.46 -16.26
CA GLU A 135 -12.43 -1.66 -15.46
C GLU A 135 -12.21 -2.55 -14.23
N GLY A 136 -11.36 -3.56 -14.34
CA GLY A 136 -11.00 -4.44 -13.22
C GLY A 136 -10.33 -3.68 -12.08
N THR A 137 -9.41 -2.76 -12.42
CA THR A 137 -8.73 -1.90 -11.45
C THR A 137 -9.72 -0.91 -10.81
N LEU A 138 -10.56 -0.27 -11.61
CA LEU A 138 -11.57 0.67 -11.10
C LEU A 138 -12.58 -0.04 -10.18
N ASN A 139 -13.05 -1.22 -10.59
CA ASN A 139 -13.95 -2.03 -9.77
C ASN A 139 -13.30 -2.53 -8.47
N PHE A 140 -12.01 -2.84 -8.49
CA PHE A 140 -11.24 -3.17 -7.27
C PHE A 140 -11.32 -2.03 -6.25
N TYR A 141 -11.05 -0.79 -6.65
CA TYR A 141 -11.12 0.36 -5.74
C TYR A 141 -12.55 0.68 -5.29
N LYS A 142 -13.55 0.57 -6.17
CA LYS A 142 -14.96 0.71 -5.78
C LYS A 142 -15.36 -0.32 -4.71
N LYS A 143 -14.96 -1.59 -4.87
CA LYS A 143 -15.19 -2.64 -3.88
C LYS A 143 -14.44 -2.39 -2.56
N ALA A 144 -13.30 -1.71 -2.60
CA ALA A 144 -12.58 -1.27 -1.42
C ALA A 144 -13.21 -0.04 -0.73
N GLY A 145 -14.33 0.47 -1.25
CA GLY A 145 -15.12 1.54 -0.64
C GLY A 145 -14.77 2.95 -1.14
N TYR A 146 -13.98 3.08 -2.21
CA TYR A 146 -13.66 4.39 -2.78
C TYR A 146 -14.72 4.83 -3.80
N ASN A 147 -15.00 6.15 -3.81
CA ASN A 147 -15.91 6.80 -4.72
C ASN A 147 -15.13 7.62 -5.75
N SER A 148 -15.40 7.42 -7.02
CA SER A 148 -14.74 8.10 -8.14
C SER A 148 -15.52 9.30 -8.68
N GLU A 149 -16.68 9.64 -8.08
CA GLU A 149 -17.62 10.63 -8.64
C GLU A 149 -17.66 11.93 -7.84
N ASP A 150 -17.20 11.93 -6.57
CA ASP A 150 -17.27 13.11 -5.69
C ASP A 150 -16.29 14.23 -6.06
N LYS A 151 -15.19 13.91 -6.74
CA LYS A 151 -14.10 14.85 -7.02
C LYS A 151 -13.52 14.63 -8.40
N THR A 152 -13.12 15.73 -9.05
CA THR A 152 -12.32 15.70 -10.26
C THR A 152 -10.86 15.96 -9.90
N ALA A 153 -9.95 15.14 -10.43
CA ALA A 153 -8.51 15.30 -10.26
C ALA A 153 -7.92 16.12 -11.41
N PHE A 154 -6.98 16.99 -11.08
CA PHE A 154 -6.13 17.71 -12.03
C PHE A 154 -4.69 17.39 -11.76
N ILE A 155 -3.91 17.08 -12.80
CA ILE A 155 -2.48 16.78 -12.74
C ILE A 155 -1.74 17.73 -13.64
N GLN A 156 -0.64 18.26 -13.12
CA GLN A 156 0.36 19.01 -13.89
C GLN A 156 1.71 18.31 -13.70
N TRP A 157 2.28 17.83 -14.82
CA TRP A 157 3.62 17.25 -14.83
C TRP A 157 4.68 18.35 -14.85
N LEU A 158 5.76 18.19 -14.08
CA LEU A 158 6.85 19.16 -13.90
C LEU A 158 8.12 18.68 -14.60
#